data_b0155429ccebf2e9d1c28e0e31b07ae6
#
_entry.id   b0155429ccebf2e9d1c28e0e31b07ae6
#
_cell.length_a   1.000
_cell.length_b   1.000
_cell.length_c   1.000
_cell.angle_alpha   90.00
_cell.angle_beta   90.00
_cell.angle_gamma   90.00
#
_symmetry.space_group_name_H-M   'P 1'
#
loop_
_entity.id
_entity.type
_entity.pdbx_description
1 polymer ?
#
loop_
_entity_poly.entity_id
_entity_poly.type
_entity_poly.pdbx_seq_one_letter_code
_entity_poly.pdbx_strand_id
1 'polypeptide(L)'
;MKVSFQLENGFKADSGEFKTSGKLFDRQATVALSSDFGTLTMGRVGGIGSGAGFDLVYGYADAFDGGSGSVLGLAKSDRYDNMITYQTPKFAGMQATVQYSFNESSTDKDREGSSAVNRYASAGLTGSFGALNTVLAYEFQNYQSFGKDARGEDGHIVYLGGNYDCGFAKTFVMAQYFKGLKAGSINGLGMLDDIEGEQTGTTLEDEFDAFFDKGAKGFGLHLGTIVPISNGDLTVGAYYVDGKGETSAAGKEDLDFDYIGLATKYEYRLSKRTSVYLGAGYHKAKAEDSEGEIEQKIGEVFTGLTHAF
;
A
#
# COMPACT_ATOMS: atom_id res chain seq x y z
N MET A 1 -10.45 29.00 -10.68
CA MET A 1 -10.88 27.61 -10.83
C MET A 1 -10.07 26.94 -11.94
N LYS A 2 -9.52 25.74 -11.71
CA LYS A 2 -8.71 24.98 -12.67
C LYS A 2 -9.28 23.56 -12.79
N VAL A 3 -9.36 23.04 -14.02
CA VAL A 3 -9.67 21.64 -14.30
C VAL A 3 -8.39 20.97 -14.78
N SER A 4 -8.10 19.78 -14.28
CA SER A 4 -6.98 18.95 -14.71
C SER A 4 -7.43 17.49 -14.81
N PHE A 5 -6.70 16.70 -15.58
CA PHE A 5 -6.90 15.25 -15.65
C PHE A 5 -5.54 14.56 -15.59
N GLN A 6 -5.55 13.32 -15.11
CA GLN A 6 -4.38 12.45 -15.11
C GLN A 6 -4.77 11.06 -15.58
N LEU A 7 -4.02 10.54 -16.57
CA LEU A 7 -4.19 9.21 -17.12
C LEU A 7 -2.85 8.49 -17.04
N GLU A 8 -2.83 7.32 -16.40
CA GLU A 8 -1.63 6.53 -16.19
C GLU A 8 -1.89 5.07 -16.51
N ASN A 9 -1.08 4.52 -17.39
CA ASN A 9 -1.13 3.13 -17.82
C ASN A 9 0.05 2.35 -17.25
N GLY A 10 -0.20 1.10 -16.84
CA GLY A 10 0.82 0.12 -16.55
C GLY A 10 0.95 -0.89 -17.70
N PHE A 11 2.18 -1.24 -18.06
CA PHE A 11 2.46 -2.29 -19.03
C PHE A 11 3.59 -3.18 -18.53
N LYS A 12 3.63 -4.40 -19.03
CA LYS A 12 4.74 -5.34 -18.82
C LYS A 12 5.84 -5.01 -19.80
N ALA A 13 7.02 -4.66 -19.31
CA ALA A 13 8.13 -4.21 -20.15
C ALA A 13 8.72 -5.34 -21.02
N ASP A 14 8.57 -6.58 -20.62
CA ASP A 14 9.05 -7.78 -21.29
C ASP A 14 8.14 -8.25 -22.45
N SER A 15 6.83 -8.05 -22.34
CA SER A 15 5.84 -8.51 -23.33
C SER A 15 5.08 -7.38 -24.02
N GLY A 16 5.06 -6.17 -23.46
CA GLY A 16 4.27 -5.05 -23.95
C GLY A 16 2.77 -5.14 -23.63
N GLU A 17 2.34 -6.15 -22.91
CA GLU A 17 0.94 -6.30 -22.50
C GLU A 17 0.53 -5.28 -21.45
N PHE A 18 -0.77 -4.99 -21.33
CA PHE A 18 -1.30 -4.23 -20.20
C PHE A 18 -1.01 -4.95 -18.87
N LYS A 19 -0.59 -4.20 -17.85
CA LYS A 19 -0.34 -4.79 -16.54
C LYS A 19 -1.61 -5.42 -15.95
N THR A 20 -2.77 -4.75 -16.14
CA THR A 20 -4.08 -5.25 -15.74
C THR A 20 -4.91 -5.53 -16.96
N SER A 21 -5.32 -6.79 -17.15
CA SER A 21 -6.15 -7.20 -18.29
C SER A 21 -7.47 -6.41 -18.33
N GLY A 22 -7.82 -5.90 -19.52
CA GLY A 22 -9.05 -5.15 -19.77
C GLY A 22 -9.07 -3.70 -19.25
N LYS A 23 -7.99 -3.20 -18.61
CA LYS A 23 -7.92 -1.80 -18.13
C LYS A 23 -6.78 -1.03 -18.82
N LEU A 24 -7.14 -0.05 -19.68
CA LEU A 24 -6.16 0.80 -20.36
C LEU A 24 -5.45 1.75 -19.38
N PHE A 25 -6.17 2.38 -18.46
CA PHE A 25 -5.61 3.28 -17.44
C PHE A 25 -5.76 2.65 -16.06
N ASP A 26 -5.11 1.53 -15.84
CA ASP A 26 -5.21 0.72 -14.64
C ASP A 26 -4.59 1.39 -13.41
N ARG A 27 -3.62 2.30 -13.61
CA ARG A 27 -2.92 2.97 -12.52
C ARG A 27 -3.66 4.21 -12.03
N GLN A 28 -4.05 5.11 -12.94
CA GLN A 28 -4.83 6.30 -12.63
C GLN A 28 -5.67 6.77 -13.81
N ALA A 29 -6.91 7.17 -13.55
CA ALA A 29 -7.81 7.79 -14.50
C ALA A 29 -8.70 8.80 -13.75
N THR A 30 -8.27 10.06 -13.66
CA THR A 30 -8.92 11.06 -12.82
C THR A 30 -9.14 12.38 -13.53
N VAL A 31 -10.21 13.09 -13.09
CA VAL A 31 -10.46 14.50 -13.35
C VAL A 31 -10.48 15.24 -12.02
N ALA A 32 -9.80 16.37 -11.93
CA ALA A 32 -9.76 17.19 -10.73
C ALA A 32 -10.22 18.62 -11.01
N LEU A 33 -10.98 19.16 -10.06
CA LEU A 33 -11.45 20.54 -10.02
C LEU A 33 -10.82 21.24 -8.81
N SER A 34 -9.96 22.22 -9.08
CA SER A 34 -9.24 22.98 -8.04
C SER A 34 -9.73 24.42 -7.97
N SER A 35 -9.86 24.92 -6.72
CA SER A 35 -10.26 26.30 -6.42
C SER A 35 -9.63 26.74 -5.10
N ASP A 36 -9.93 27.97 -4.65
CA ASP A 36 -9.52 28.48 -3.33
C ASP A 36 -10.13 27.68 -2.16
N PHE A 37 -11.19 26.92 -2.43
CA PHE A 37 -11.84 26.06 -1.43
C PHE A 37 -11.22 24.65 -1.35
N GLY A 38 -10.24 24.32 -2.19
CA GLY A 38 -9.59 23.02 -2.24
C GLY A 38 -9.67 22.33 -3.59
N THR A 39 -9.44 21.04 -3.61
CA THR A 39 -9.44 20.22 -4.82
C THR A 39 -10.38 19.03 -4.65
N LEU A 40 -11.30 18.88 -5.60
CA LEU A 40 -12.16 17.70 -5.75
C LEU A 40 -11.65 16.87 -6.92
N THR A 41 -11.29 15.61 -6.66
CA THR A 41 -10.82 14.67 -7.68
C THR A 41 -11.79 13.50 -7.77
N MET A 42 -12.10 13.06 -8.98
CA MET A 42 -13.01 11.95 -9.26
C MET A 42 -12.38 10.98 -10.26
N GLY A 43 -12.60 9.68 -10.05
CA GLY A 43 -12.16 8.63 -10.96
C GLY A 43 -11.41 7.51 -10.25
N ARG A 44 -10.60 6.76 -10.99
CA ARG A 44 -9.76 5.67 -10.45
C ARG A 44 -8.45 6.24 -9.92
N VAL A 45 -8.15 5.94 -8.65
CA VAL A 45 -6.90 6.34 -7.98
C VAL A 45 -6.63 5.47 -6.76
N GLY A 46 -5.42 5.51 -6.23
CA GLY A 46 -5.08 4.82 -4.98
C GLY A 46 -5.76 5.41 -3.74
N GLY A 47 -6.01 4.57 -2.75
CA GLY A 47 -6.31 4.98 -1.39
C GLY A 47 -5.15 5.78 -0.77
N ILE A 48 -5.40 6.51 0.32
CA ILE A 48 -4.38 7.38 0.95
C ILE A 48 -3.18 6.60 1.50
N GLY A 49 -3.33 5.30 1.79
CA GLY A 49 -2.28 4.39 2.23
C GLY A 49 -1.88 3.35 1.18
N SER A 50 -2.08 3.63 -0.11
CA SER A 50 -1.80 2.65 -1.18
C SER A 50 -0.39 2.75 -1.78
N GLY A 51 0.32 3.86 -1.61
CA GLY A 51 1.55 4.16 -2.35
C GLY A 51 1.31 4.25 -3.88
N ALA A 52 0.10 4.58 -4.32
CA ALA A 52 -0.34 4.43 -5.69
C ALA A 52 -1.15 5.63 -6.19
N GLY A 53 -0.50 6.60 -6.80
CA GLY A 53 -1.13 7.76 -7.43
C GLY A 53 -1.57 8.85 -6.44
N PHE A 54 -2.20 8.49 -5.34
CA PHE A 54 -2.56 9.40 -4.25
C PHE A 54 -1.76 9.05 -2.99
N ASP A 55 -0.50 9.35 -3.04
CA ASP A 55 0.47 8.88 -2.05
C ASP A 55 0.56 9.81 -0.84
N LEU A 56 -0.43 9.73 0.05
CA LEU A 56 -0.46 10.57 1.23
C LEU A 56 0.43 10.02 2.35
N VAL A 57 0.27 8.74 2.68
CA VAL A 57 0.96 8.13 3.84
C VAL A 57 2.42 7.85 3.51
N TYR A 58 2.67 7.16 2.41
CA TYR A 58 4.00 6.72 2.04
C TYR A 58 4.91 7.87 1.64
N GLY A 59 4.44 8.87 0.89
CA GLY A 59 5.22 10.07 0.55
C GLY A 59 5.66 10.90 1.75
N TYR A 60 4.97 10.78 2.88
CA TYR A 60 5.36 11.45 4.13
C TYR A 60 6.17 10.57 5.08
N ALA A 61 5.93 9.27 5.10
CA ALA A 61 6.38 8.40 6.18
C ALA A 61 7.23 7.20 5.74
N ASP A 62 7.47 6.99 4.45
CA ASP A 62 8.27 5.88 3.93
C ASP A 62 9.43 6.41 3.07
N ALA A 63 10.64 5.93 3.35
CA ALA A 63 11.85 6.32 2.61
C ALA A 63 11.90 5.77 1.18
N PHE A 64 11.14 4.71 0.88
CA PHE A 64 11.02 4.09 -0.44
C PHE A 64 9.73 4.45 -1.18
N ASP A 65 8.90 5.33 -0.60
CA ASP A 65 7.67 5.83 -1.23
C ASP A 65 6.71 4.70 -1.65
N GLY A 66 6.44 3.77 -0.72
CA GLY A 66 5.56 2.63 -0.97
C GLY A 66 6.15 1.51 -1.79
N GLY A 67 7.44 1.57 -2.05
CA GLY A 67 8.21 0.43 -2.51
C GLY A 67 8.71 0.47 -3.93
N SER A 68 9.96 0.10 -4.03
CA SER A 68 10.59 -0.44 -5.25
C SER A 68 10.96 -1.89 -4.93
N GLY A 69 10.24 -2.84 -5.52
CA GLY A 69 10.47 -4.26 -5.27
C GLY A 69 9.43 -4.93 -4.36
N SER A 70 9.45 -6.25 -4.33
CA SER A 70 8.51 -7.09 -3.61
C SER A 70 8.81 -7.21 -2.11
N VAL A 71 10.02 -6.82 -1.69
CA VAL A 71 10.50 -6.98 -0.30
C VAL A 71 10.20 -5.79 0.61
N LEU A 72 9.46 -4.78 0.13
CA LEU A 72 9.25 -3.53 0.84
C LEU A 72 7.78 -3.29 1.13
N GLY A 73 7.50 -2.76 2.32
CA GLY A 73 6.19 -2.24 2.69
C GLY A 73 5.61 -2.85 3.96
N LEU A 74 4.48 -2.29 4.32
CA LEU A 74 3.65 -2.70 5.44
C LEU A 74 2.26 -3.12 4.90
N ALA A 75 1.23 -3.15 5.74
CA ALA A 75 -0.14 -3.28 5.27
C ALA A 75 -0.54 -2.01 4.49
N LYS A 76 -1.27 -2.19 3.40
CA LYS A 76 -1.63 -1.10 2.49
C LYS A 76 -3.00 -1.32 1.84
N SER A 77 -3.62 -0.22 1.43
CA SER A 77 -4.76 -0.23 0.52
C SER A 77 -4.32 -0.36 -0.95
N ASP A 78 -5.29 -0.44 -1.83
CA ASP A 78 -5.06 -0.59 -3.27
C ASP A 78 -5.60 0.64 -4.03
N ARG A 79 -5.73 0.52 -5.35
CA ARG A 79 -6.39 1.45 -6.25
C ARG A 79 -7.86 1.09 -6.37
N TYR A 80 -8.71 2.09 -6.19
CA TYR A 80 -10.16 1.92 -6.22
C TYR A 80 -10.77 2.65 -7.40
N ASP A 81 -11.77 2.03 -8.02
CA ASP A 81 -12.61 2.66 -9.03
C ASP A 81 -13.67 3.57 -8.35
N ASN A 82 -14.32 4.44 -9.10
CA ASN A 82 -15.43 5.28 -8.62
C ASN A 82 -15.10 6.11 -7.36
N MET A 83 -13.85 6.55 -7.23
CA MET A 83 -13.37 7.33 -6.10
C MET A 83 -13.77 8.80 -6.23
N ILE A 84 -14.18 9.39 -5.12
CA ILE A 84 -14.22 10.82 -4.90
C ILE A 84 -13.22 11.15 -3.80
N THR A 85 -12.33 12.11 -4.09
CA THR A 85 -11.32 12.61 -3.14
C THR A 85 -11.49 14.11 -2.99
N TYR A 86 -11.57 14.60 -1.78
CA TYR A 86 -11.52 16.03 -1.49
C TYR A 86 -10.29 16.34 -0.62
N GLN A 87 -9.55 17.37 -1.04
CA GLN A 87 -8.42 17.94 -0.29
C GLN A 87 -8.73 19.39 0.04
N THR A 88 -8.59 19.76 1.32
CA THR A 88 -8.72 21.14 1.74
C THR A 88 -7.58 22.01 1.17
N PRO A 89 -7.72 23.33 1.13
CA PRO A 89 -6.56 24.20 1.04
C PRO A 89 -5.60 23.94 2.21
N LYS A 90 -4.31 24.22 2.01
CA LYS A 90 -3.34 24.19 3.11
C LYS A 90 -3.59 25.39 4.06
N PHE A 91 -3.69 25.11 5.35
CA PHE A 91 -3.86 26.11 6.39
C PHE A 91 -2.89 25.82 7.54
N ALA A 92 -2.11 26.81 7.93
CA ALA A 92 -1.10 26.69 9.00
C ALA A 92 -0.14 25.49 8.84
N GLY A 93 0.24 25.17 7.60
CA GLY A 93 1.09 24.02 7.28
C GLY A 93 0.35 22.67 7.19
N MET A 94 -0.95 22.62 7.51
CA MET A 94 -1.75 21.40 7.51
C MET A 94 -2.68 21.32 6.29
N GLN A 95 -3.00 20.09 5.89
CA GLN A 95 -3.99 19.78 4.86
C GLN A 95 -4.77 18.51 5.23
N ALA A 96 -6.09 18.57 5.14
CA ALA A 96 -6.95 17.40 5.31
C ALA A 96 -7.34 16.82 3.94
N THR A 97 -7.46 15.49 3.90
CA THR A 97 -7.90 14.73 2.72
C THR A 97 -8.94 13.73 3.16
N VAL A 98 -10.03 13.60 2.40
CA VAL A 98 -11.03 12.55 2.57
C VAL A 98 -11.30 11.87 1.24
N GLN A 99 -11.51 10.56 1.27
CA GLN A 99 -11.83 9.76 0.09
C GLN A 99 -13.03 8.85 0.34
N TYR A 100 -13.78 8.58 -0.70
CA TYR A 100 -14.81 7.56 -0.72
C TYR A 100 -14.89 6.91 -2.10
N SER A 101 -14.91 5.56 -2.13
CA SER A 101 -15.18 4.78 -3.34
C SER A 101 -16.56 4.14 -3.21
N PHE A 102 -17.45 4.42 -4.15
CA PHE A 102 -18.82 3.90 -4.18
C PHE A 102 -18.88 2.42 -4.49
N ASN A 103 -17.93 1.94 -5.30
CA ASN A 103 -17.69 0.55 -5.63
C ASN A 103 -16.21 0.42 -6.00
N GLU A 104 -15.45 -0.37 -5.25
CA GLU A 104 -14.00 -0.44 -5.44
C GLU A 104 -13.56 -1.06 -6.76
N SER A 105 -14.45 -1.80 -7.44
CA SER A 105 -14.17 -2.43 -8.73
C SER A 105 -15.31 -2.21 -9.74
N SER A 106 -14.97 -1.61 -10.89
CA SER A 106 -15.92 -1.45 -12.00
C SER A 106 -16.26 -2.75 -12.74
N THR A 107 -15.59 -3.85 -12.42
CA THR A 107 -15.91 -5.18 -12.98
C THR A 107 -17.10 -5.82 -12.29
N ASP A 108 -17.44 -5.38 -11.09
CA ASP A 108 -18.64 -5.81 -10.39
C ASP A 108 -19.87 -5.21 -11.07
N LYS A 109 -20.81 -6.05 -11.42
CA LYS A 109 -22.08 -5.66 -12.08
C LYS A 109 -23.15 -5.25 -11.09
N ASP A 110 -22.83 -5.35 -9.78
CA ASP A 110 -23.75 -5.05 -8.70
C ASP A 110 -23.91 -3.54 -8.53
N ARG A 111 -25.07 -3.15 -8.04
CA ARG A 111 -25.41 -1.73 -7.87
C ARG A 111 -24.86 -1.22 -6.55
N GLU A 112 -24.39 0.03 -6.57
CA GLU A 112 -24.12 0.78 -5.35
C GLU A 112 -25.33 0.76 -4.40
N GLY A 113 -25.04 0.62 -3.09
CA GLY A 113 -26.09 0.41 -2.08
C GLY A 113 -26.47 -1.05 -1.85
N SER A 114 -25.94 -1.98 -2.67
CA SER A 114 -26.04 -3.42 -2.45
C SER A 114 -25.00 -3.90 -1.43
N SER A 115 -25.32 -4.98 -0.71
CA SER A 115 -24.37 -5.68 0.16
C SER A 115 -23.36 -6.55 -0.60
N ALA A 116 -23.48 -6.60 -1.93
CA ALA A 116 -22.60 -7.37 -2.82
C ALA A 116 -21.43 -6.53 -3.38
N VAL A 117 -21.23 -5.28 -2.95
CA VAL A 117 -20.11 -4.43 -3.41
C VAL A 117 -19.22 -4.03 -2.25
N ASN A 118 -17.92 -4.01 -2.50
CA ASN A 118 -16.95 -3.47 -1.58
C ASN A 118 -16.87 -1.93 -1.71
N ARG A 119 -16.65 -1.25 -0.59
CA ARG A 119 -16.49 0.20 -0.52
C ARG A 119 -15.23 0.55 0.23
N TYR A 120 -14.70 1.71 -0.08
CA TYR A 120 -13.56 2.25 0.62
C TYR A 120 -13.85 3.67 1.11
N ALA A 121 -13.43 4.00 2.31
CA ALA A 121 -13.47 5.34 2.86
C ALA A 121 -12.17 5.65 3.60
N SER A 122 -11.72 6.90 3.55
CA SER A 122 -10.53 7.29 4.29
C SER A 122 -10.54 8.76 4.67
N ALA A 123 -9.77 9.09 5.70
CA ALA A 123 -9.48 10.44 6.11
C ALA A 123 -8.01 10.55 6.54
N GLY A 124 -7.33 11.62 6.10
CA GLY A 124 -5.94 11.87 6.43
C GLY A 124 -5.68 13.33 6.71
N LEU A 125 -4.74 13.58 7.60
CA LEU A 125 -4.22 14.91 7.94
C LEU A 125 -2.71 14.89 7.75
N THR A 126 -2.21 15.78 6.89
CA THR A 126 -0.77 16.01 6.73
C THR A 126 -0.37 17.35 7.32
N GLY A 127 0.86 17.44 7.83
CA GLY A 127 1.45 18.67 8.34
C GLY A 127 2.87 18.86 7.83
N SER A 128 3.24 20.12 7.53
CA SER A 128 4.59 20.50 7.13
C SER A 128 5.03 21.71 7.95
N PHE A 129 6.03 21.53 8.83
CA PHE A 129 6.47 22.48 9.82
C PHE A 129 7.99 22.63 9.76
N GLY A 130 8.49 23.42 8.81
CA GLY A 130 9.93 23.55 8.55
C GLY A 130 10.52 22.22 8.06
N ALA A 131 11.45 21.66 8.82
CA ALA A 131 12.09 20.38 8.50
C ALA A 131 11.23 19.14 8.81
N LEU A 132 10.14 19.29 9.60
CA LEU A 132 9.26 18.21 10.02
C LEU A 132 8.05 18.11 9.09
N ASN A 133 7.79 16.93 8.56
CA ASN A 133 6.56 16.57 7.89
C ASN A 133 5.89 15.41 8.64
N THR A 134 4.58 15.46 8.79
CA THR A 134 3.80 14.48 9.54
C THR A 134 2.58 14.02 8.77
N VAL A 135 2.13 12.81 9.03
CA VAL A 135 0.88 12.26 8.53
C VAL A 135 0.17 11.44 9.61
N LEU A 136 -1.13 11.66 9.72
CA LEU A 136 -2.07 10.81 10.45
C LEU A 136 -3.17 10.43 9.48
N ALA A 137 -3.46 9.15 9.33
CA ALA A 137 -4.49 8.69 8.40
C ALA A 137 -5.27 7.50 8.95
N TYR A 138 -6.51 7.38 8.50
CA TYR A 138 -7.39 6.27 8.76
C TYR A 138 -8.03 5.80 7.47
N GLU A 139 -8.08 4.49 7.27
CA GLU A 139 -8.75 3.82 6.16
C GLU A 139 -9.77 2.83 6.66
N PHE A 140 -10.88 2.75 5.97
CA PHE A 140 -11.97 1.82 6.18
C PHE A 140 -12.29 1.09 4.88
N GLN A 141 -12.27 -0.23 4.93
CA GLN A 141 -12.62 -1.12 3.82
C GLN A 141 -13.88 -1.88 4.21
N ASN A 142 -15.02 -1.46 3.68
CA ASN A 142 -16.28 -2.17 3.88
C ASN A 142 -16.37 -3.29 2.85
N TYR A 143 -16.22 -4.52 3.31
CA TYR A 143 -16.30 -5.69 2.44
C TYR A 143 -17.75 -6.10 2.18
N GLN A 144 -17.98 -6.73 1.04
CA GLN A 144 -19.28 -7.29 0.71
C GLN A 144 -19.68 -8.34 1.76
N SER A 145 -20.94 -8.30 2.18
CA SER A 145 -21.51 -9.23 3.15
C SER A 145 -22.35 -10.33 2.51
N PHE A 146 -22.44 -10.33 1.18
CA PHE A 146 -23.20 -11.31 0.40
C PHE A 146 -22.44 -11.70 -0.88
N GLY A 147 -22.43 -12.99 -1.23
CA GLY A 147 -21.74 -13.51 -2.40
C GLY A 147 -20.57 -14.42 -2.06
N LYS A 148 -19.83 -14.85 -3.08
CA LYS A 148 -18.71 -15.82 -2.95
C LYS A 148 -17.56 -15.25 -2.09
N ASP A 149 -17.32 -13.92 -2.16
CA ASP A 149 -16.23 -13.24 -1.46
C ASP A 149 -16.72 -12.46 -0.24
N ALA A 150 -17.89 -12.86 0.31
CA ALA A 150 -18.46 -12.22 1.50
C ALA A 150 -17.55 -12.41 2.72
N ARG A 151 -17.36 -11.33 3.51
CA ARG A 151 -16.58 -11.33 4.74
C ARG A 151 -17.41 -10.90 5.94
N GLY A 152 -17.06 -11.44 7.10
CA GLY A 152 -17.77 -11.17 8.35
C GLY A 152 -17.34 -9.88 9.03
N GLU A 153 -16.13 -9.39 8.78
CA GLU A 153 -15.58 -8.17 9.39
C GLU A 153 -15.02 -7.22 8.34
N ASP A 154 -15.16 -5.92 8.60
CA ASP A 154 -14.61 -4.86 7.76
C ASP A 154 -13.14 -4.58 8.10
N GLY A 155 -12.41 -4.05 7.12
CA GLY A 155 -10.99 -3.70 7.25
C GLY A 155 -10.78 -2.28 7.78
N HIS A 156 -9.85 -2.12 8.70
CA HIS A 156 -9.46 -0.84 9.31
C HIS A 156 -7.94 -0.71 9.31
N ILE A 157 -7.41 0.45 8.93
CA ILE A 157 -5.98 0.77 9.08
C ILE A 157 -5.85 2.18 9.66
N VAL A 158 -5.02 2.34 10.67
CA VAL A 158 -4.59 3.64 11.21
C VAL A 158 -3.10 3.79 10.94
N TYR A 159 -2.68 4.94 10.44
CA TYR A 159 -1.28 5.28 10.18
C TYR A 159 -0.89 6.54 10.96
N LEU A 160 0.29 6.51 11.54
CA LEU A 160 0.95 7.66 12.14
C LEU A 160 2.41 7.65 11.68
N GLY A 161 2.86 8.75 11.11
CA GLY A 161 4.24 8.81 10.64
C GLY A 161 4.67 10.19 10.21
N GLY A 162 5.85 10.22 9.60
CA GLY A 162 6.41 11.45 9.07
C GLY A 162 7.89 11.32 8.75
N ASN A 163 8.49 12.47 8.40
CA ASN A 163 9.91 12.57 8.16
C ASN A 163 10.47 13.87 8.74
N TYR A 164 11.77 13.83 9.03
CA TYR A 164 12.54 14.97 9.48
C TYR A 164 13.81 15.12 8.65
N ASP A 165 14.00 16.30 8.07
CA ASP A 165 15.20 16.65 7.32
C ASP A 165 16.24 17.28 8.26
N CYS A 166 17.31 16.52 8.56
CA CYS A 166 18.43 16.97 9.40
C CYS A 166 19.43 17.85 8.62
N GLY A 167 19.21 18.10 7.33
CA GLY A 167 20.13 18.81 6.43
C GLY A 167 21.21 17.91 5.82
N PHE A 168 21.67 16.88 6.51
CA PHE A 168 22.61 15.87 5.99
C PHE A 168 21.95 14.52 5.68
N ALA A 169 20.75 14.29 6.21
CA ALA A 169 19.95 13.10 5.99
C ALA A 169 18.47 13.44 6.22
N LYS A 170 17.57 12.73 5.53
CA LYS A 170 16.13 12.78 5.75
C LYS A 170 15.69 11.44 6.33
N THR A 171 15.20 11.44 7.56
CA THR A 171 14.79 10.23 8.28
C THR A 171 13.27 10.11 8.29
N PHE A 172 12.77 8.91 8.09
CA PHE A 172 11.35 8.55 8.01
C PHE A 172 10.99 7.56 9.10
N VAL A 173 9.82 7.73 9.68
CA VAL A 173 9.24 6.79 10.63
C VAL A 173 7.75 6.61 10.34
N MET A 174 7.27 5.37 10.45
CA MET A 174 5.85 5.07 10.35
C MET A 174 5.49 3.96 11.34
N ALA A 175 4.34 4.12 11.98
CA ALA A 175 3.66 3.09 12.72
C ALA A 175 2.24 2.94 12.17
N GLN A 176 1.77 1.70 12.08
CA GLN A 176 0.39 1.42 11.71
C GLN A 176 -0.20 0.35 12.62
N TYR A 177 -1.52 0.41 12.76
CA TYR A 177 -2.35 -0.65 13.35
C TYR A 177 -3.42 -1.02 12.34
N PHE A 178 -3.67 -2.30 12.19
CA PHE A 178 -4.71 -2.79 11.28
C PHE A 178 -5.55 -3.89 11.93
N LYS A 179 -6.80 -4.02 11.47
CA LYS A 179 -7.74 -5.07 11.85
C LYS A 179 -8.67 -5.38 10.68
N GLY A 180 -9.07 -6.65 10.54
CA GLY A 180 -10.03 -7.11 9.54
C GLY A 180 -9.49 -7.07 8.09
N LEU A 181 -8.18 -6.94 7.87
CA LEU A 181 -7.62 -6.86 6.54
C LEU A 181 -7.54 -8.24 5.86
N LYS A 182 -7.69 -8.24 4.54
CA LYS A 182 -7.34 -9.40 3.70
C LYS A 182 -5.84 -9.69 3.81
N ALA A 183 -5.44 -10.96 3.83
CA ALA A 183 -4.04 -11.38 3.86
C ALA A 183 -3.20 -10.70 2.76
N GLY A 184 -3.70 -10.65 1.53
CA GLY A 184 -3.04 -9.99 0.40
C GLY A 184 -2.83 -8.47 0.53
N SER A 185 -3.49 -7.82 1.52
CA SER A 185 -3.24 -6.41 1.83
C SER A 185 -2.02 -6.20 2.73
N ILE A 186 -1.42 -7.27 3.27
CA ILE A 186 -0.29 -7.22 4.19
C ILE A 186 0.94 -7.75 3.47
N ASN A 187 1.98 -6.92 3.39
CA ASN A 187 3.20 -7.33 2.75
C ASN A 187 3.86 -8.50 3.52
N GLY A 188 4.38 -9.47 2.78
CA GLY A 188 4.88 -10.72 3.34
C GLY A 188 3.83 -11.82 3.46
N LEU A 189 2.58 -11.54 3.85
CA LEU A 189 1.52 -12.55 3.87
C LEU A 189 1.03 -12.91 2.47
N GLY A 190 0.83 -11.93 1.59
CA GLY A 190 0.46 -12.20 0.20
C GLY A 190 1.50 -13.03 -0.57
N MET A 191 2.72 -13.16 -0.04
CA MET A 191 3.76 -14.01 -0.61
C MET A 191 3.77 -15.42 -0.02
N LEU A 192 3.24 -15.62 1.17
CA LEU A 192 3.01 -16.96 1.74
C LEU A 192 1.86 -17.67 1.01
N ASP A 193 0.89 -16.89 0.51
CA ASP A 193 -0.21 -17.35 -0.33
C ASP A 193 0.28 -17.88 -1.70
N ASP A 194 1.34 -17.27 -2.26
CA ASP A 194 1.99 -17.71 -3.51
C ASP A 194 2.88 -18.97 -3.37
N ILE A 195 3.08 -19.50 -2.16
CA ILE A 195 3.74 -20.80 -1.95
C ILE A 195 2.72 -21.92 -2.24
N GLU A 196 2.32 -22.03 -3.48
CA GLU A 196 1.55 -23.17 -3.94
C GLU A 196 2.32 -24.46 -3.65
N GLY A 197 1.73 -25.29 -2.79
CA GLY A 197 2.28 -26.58 -2.48
C GLY A 197 2.24 -27.52 -3.67
N GLU A 198 3.27 -27.53 -4.49
CA GLU A 198 3.57 -28.62 -5.40
C GLU A 198 3.76 -29.97 -4.68
N GLN A 199 3.67 -30.00 -3.33
CA GLN A 199 4.01 -31.17 -2.51
C GLN A 199 2.87 -31.87 -1.78
N THR A 200 1.66 -31.31 -1.67
CA THR A 200 0.59 -31.95 -0.87
C THR A 200 -0.74 -32.18 -1.55
N GLY A 201 -0.98 -31.64 -2.75
CA GLY A 201 -2.27 -31.87 -3.46
C GLY A 201 -3.50 -31.19 -2.82
N THR A 202 -3.31 -30.44 -1.74
CA THR A 202 -4.23 -29.48 -1.15
C THR A 202 -3.66 -28.11 -1.46
N THR A 203 -4.44 -27.25 -2.09
CA THR A 203 -4.05 -25.87 -2.32
C THR A 203 -4.03 -25.19 -0.95
N LEU A 204 -2.83 -24.83 -0.45
CA LEU A 204 -2.68 -24.00 0.75
C LEU A 204 -3.51 -22.70 0.67
N GLU A 205 -3.87 -22.27 -0.54
CA GLU A 205 -4.73 -21.14 -0.82
C GLU A 205 -6.13 -21.28 -0.18
N ASP A 206 -6.80 -22.43 -0.32
CA ASP A 206 -8.11 -22.69 0.30
C ASP A 206 -7.98 -22.80 1.83
N GLU A 207 -6.87 -23.30 2.34
CA GLU A 207 -6.60 -23.41 3.78
C GLU A 207 -6.13 -22.08 4.37
N PHE A 208 -5.28 -21.31 3.65
CA PHE A 208 -4.76 -20.02 4.09
C PHE A 208 -5.89 -18.99 4.24
N ASP A 209 -6.79 -18.91 3.28
CA ASP A 209 -7.97 -18.03 3.36
C ASP A 209 -8.89 -18.37 4.56
N ALA A 210 -8.93 -19.62 4.99
CA ALA A 210 -9.72 -20.03 6.14
C ALA A 210 -9.19 -19.49 7.50
N PHE A 211 -7.90 -19.15 7.57
CA PHE A 211 -7.33 -18.49 8.76
C PHE A 211 -7.62 -16.99 8.80
N PHE A 212 -8.10 -16.41 7.70
CA PHE A 212 -8.37 -14.99 7.56
C PHE A 212 -9.84 -14.68 7.24
N ASP A 213 -10.76 -15.56 7.58
CA ASP A 213 -12.19 -15.35 7.34
C ASP A 213 -12.75 -14.12 8.10
N LYS A 214 -12.17 -13.77 9.26
CA LYS A 214 -12.36 -12.50 9.97
C LYS A 214 -11.31 -11.44 9.65
N GLY A 215 -10.32 -11.78 8.81
CA GLY A 215 -9.22 -10.92 8.42
C GLY A 215 -8.04 -10.95 9.36
N ALA A 216 -7.02 -10.18 9.02
CA ALA A 216 -5.80 -10.02 9.80
C ALA A 216 -5.89 -8.83 10.75
N LYS A 217 -5.23 -8.97 11.91
CA LYS A 217 -5.08 -7.92 12.92
C LYS A 217 -3.63 -7.86 13.39
N GLY A 218 -3.09 -6.65 13.49
CA GLY A 218 -1.71 -6.50 13.90
C GLY A 218 -1.22 -5.06 13.81
N PHE A 219 0.09 -4.91 13.81
CA PHE A 219 0.74 -3.61 13.66
C PHE A 219 1.94 -3.72 12.71
N GLY A 220 2.34 -2.57 12.16
CA GLY A 220 3.51 -2.43 11.31
C GLY A 220 4.35 -1.23 11.72
N LEU A 221 5.66 -1.35 11.54
CA LEU A 221 6.64 -0.30 11.81
C LEU A 221 7.58 -0.14 10.63
N HIS A 222 7.92 1.10 10.29
CA HIS A 222 8.97 1.44 9.33
C HIS A 222 9.92 2.46 9.91
N LEU A 223 11.20 2.25 9.64
CA LEU A 223 12.27 3.22 9.86
C LEU A 223 13.15 3.27 8.61
N GLY A 224 13.32 4.47 8.05
CA GLY A 224 14.13 4.65 6.87
C GLY A 224 14.90 5.96 6.87
N THR A 225 15.89 6.05 6.01
CA THR A 225 16.67 7.27 5.82
C THR A 225 17.13 7.42 4.38
N ILE A 226 17.19 8.66 3.91
CA ILE A 226 17.79 9.06 2.64
C ILE A 226 18.98 9.96 2.97
N VAL A 227 20.16 9.55 2.51
CA VAL A 227 21.41 10.28 2.72
C VAL A 227 21.97 10.71 1.37
N PRO A 228 22.09 12.02 1.11
CA PRO A 228 22.79 12.50 -0.09
C PRO A 228 24.26 12.09 -0.08
N ILE A 229 24.71 11.36 -1.09
CA ILE A 229 26.09 10.90 -1.22
C ILE A 229 26.58 11.20 -2.64
N SER A 230 27.61 12.05 -2.76
CA SER A 230 28.15 12.44 -4.07
C SER A 230 27.06 13.05 -4.99
N ASN A 231 26.84 12.50 -6.18
CA ASN A 231 25.81 12.97 -7.12
C ASN A 231 24.52 12.12 -7.05
N GLY A 232 24.22 11.54 -5.92
CA GLY A 232 23.07 10.66 -5.74
C GLY A 232 22.57 10.62 -4.32
N ASP A 233 21.61 9.73 -4.09
CA ASP A 233 20.98 9.50 -2.80
C ASP A 233 21.07 8.01 -2.43
N LEU A 234 21.55 7.72 -1.24
CA LEU A 234 21.48 6.40 -0.63
C LEU A 234 20.22 6.33 0.24
N THR A 235 19.33 5.43 -0.08
CA THR A 235 18.15 5.11 0.73
C THR A 235 18.38 3.79 1.45
N VAL A 236 18.06 3.75 2.74
CA VAL A 236 18.05 2.51 3.56
C VAL A 236 16.74 2.47 4.33
N GLY A 237 16.13 1.29 4.46
CA GLY A 237 14.89 1.13 5.20
C GLY A 237 14.75 -0.26 5.81
N ALA A 238 14.04 -0.30 6.94
CA ALA A 238 13.64 -1.50 7.64
C ALA A 238 12.12 -1.48 7.86
N TYR A 239 11.50 -2.64 7.73
CA TYR A 239 10.06 -2.87 7.88
C TYR A 239 9.84 -4.03 8.84
N TYR A 240 8.87 -3.89 9.71
CA TYR A 240 8.44 -4.95 10.61
C TYR A 240 6.91 -4.98 10.65
N VAL A 241 6.33 -6.16 10.52
CA VAL A 241 4.90 -6.41 10.73
C VAL A 241 4.76 -7.58 11.66
N ASP A 242 3.81 -7.49 12.58
CA ASP A 242 3.45 -8.56 13.49
C ASP A 242 1.93 -8.59 13.64
N GLY A 243 1.34 -9.79 13.67
CA GLY A 243 -0.08 -9.90 13.76
C GLY A 243 -0.61 -11.33 13.78
N LYS A 244 -1.92 -11.41 13.64
CA LYS A 244 -2.68 -12.66 13.63
C LYS A 244 -3.70 -12.66 12.51
N GLY A 245 -3.86 -13.81 11.87
CA GLY A 245 -5.05 -14.16 11.10
C GLY A 245 -6.13 -14.61 12.07
N GLU A 246 -7.27 -13.92 12.09
CA GLU A 246 -8.40 -14.27 12.96
C GLU A 246 -9.38 -15.18 12.19
N THR A 247 -9.73 -16.33 12.79
CA THR A 247 -10.64 -17.31 12.18
C THR A 247 -11.87 -17.60 13.05
N SER A 248 -12.99 -17.95 12.40
CA SER A 248 -14.18 -18.51 13.04
C SER A 248 -14.33 -20.02 12.77
N ALA A 249 -13.43 -20.62 11.99
CA ALA A 249 -13.50 -22.03 11.64
C ALA A 249 -13.40 -22.92 12.88
N ALA A 250 -14.39 -23.77 13.09
CA ALA A 250 -14.45 -24.65 14.24
C ALA A 250 -13.26 -25.62 14.26
N GLY A 251 -12.49 -25.59 15.37
CA GLY A 251 -11.31 -26.44 15.55
C GLY A 251 -10.01 -25.89 14.95
N LYS A 252 -10.01 -24.68 14.36
CA LYS A 252 -8.80 -23.96 13.98
C LYS A 252 -8.46 -22.90 15.02
N GLU A 253 -7.17 -22.69 15.27
CA GLU A 253 -6.63 -21.59 16.07
C GLU A 253 -6.28 -20.41 15.16
N ASP A 254 -6.12 -19.22 15.74
CA ASP A 254 -5.61 -18.06 15.02
C ASP A 254 -4.18 -18.34 14.52
N LEU A 255 -3.86 -17.84 13.32
CA LEU A 255 -2.53 -17.97 12.72
C LEU A 255 -1.67 -16.78 13.12
N ASP A 256 -0.63 -16.99 13.89
CA ASP A 256 0.37 -15.94 14.19
C ASP A 256 1.28 -15.71 12.98
N PHE A 257 1.59 -14.45 12.67
CA PHE A 257 2.52 -14.12 11.59
C PHE A 257 3.44 -12.96 11.94
N ASP A 258 4.66 -13.01 11.40
CA ASP A 258 5.61 -11.91 11.42
C ASP A 258 6.30 -11.71 10.06
N TYR A 259 6.72 -10.47 9.81
CA TYR A 259 7.47 -10.06 8.63
C TYR A 259 8.56 -9.07 9.00
N ILE A 260 9.76 -9.31 8.50
CA ILE A 260 10.90 -8.37 8.57
C ILE A 260 11.42 -8.13 7.16
N GLY A 261 11.48 -6.86 6.76
CA GLY A 261 12.06 -6.43 5.48
C GLY A 261 13.20 -5.45 5.70
N LEU A 262 14.28 -5.61 4.93
CA LEU A 262 15.43 -4.69 4.88
C LEU A 262 15.72 -4.35 3.44
N ALA A 263 15.95 -3.07 3.14
CA ALA A 263 16.32 -2.68 1.78
C ALA A 263 17.28 -1.51 1.76
N THR A 264 18.05 -1.44 0.66
CA THR A 264 18.90 -0.33 0.31
C THR A 264 18.80 -0.02 -1.18
N LYS A 265 18.90 1.25 -1.56
CA LYS A 265 18.92 1.72 -2.95
C LYS A 265 19.86 2.89 -3.07
N TYR A 266 20.74 2.86 -4.06
CA TYR A 266 21.51 4.04 -4.45
C TYR A 266 21.01 4.54 -5.80
N GLU A 267 20.57 5.79 -5.86
CA GLU A 267 20.09 6.46 -7.05
C GLU A 267 21.09 7.54 -7.47
N TYR A 268 21.73 7.39 -8.62
CA TYR A 268 22.71 8.31 -9.18
C TYR A 268 22.09 9.20 -10.25
N ARG A 269 22.25 10.52 -10.11
CA ARG A 269 21.73 11.50 -11.07
C ARG A 269 22.68 11.67 -12.24
N LEU A 270 22.27 11.23 -13.44
CA LEU A 270 22.98 11.48 -14.69
C LEU A 270 22.75 12.91 -15.21
N SER A 271 21.55 13.44 -14.95
CA SER A 271 21.15 14.82 -15.29
C SER A 271 20.02 15.28 -14.35
N LYS A 272 19.52 16.52 -14.57
CA LYS A 272 18.34 17.02 -13.87
C LYS A 272 17.04 16.21 -14.17
N ARG A 273 17.03 15.41 -15.23
CA ARG A 273 15.86 14.66 -15.70
C ARG A 273 16.09 13.17 -15.76
N THR A 274 17.33 12.70 -15.54
CA THR A 274 17.67 11.28 -15.71
C THR A 274 18.45 10.79 -14.53
N SER A 275 18.01 9.71 -13.93
CA SER A 275 18.73 8.98 -12.90
C SER A 275 18.75 7.48 -13.22
N VAL A 276 19.73 6.79 -12.70
CA VAL A 276 19.82 5.33 -12.67
C VAL A 276 19.91 4.88 -11.23
N TYR A 277 19.34 3.74 -10.93
CA TYR A 277 19.41 3.21 -9.59
C TYR A 277 19.74 1.71 -9.56
N LEU A 278 20.40 1.32 -8.49
CA LEU A 278 20.64 -0.05 -8.08
C LEU A 278 20.21 -0.21 -6.63
N GLY A 279 19.46 -1.25 -6.35
CA GLY A 279 19.03 -1.57 -4.99
C GLY A 279 19.08 -3.07 -4.73
N ALA A 280 19.03 -3.40 -3.45
CA ALA A 280 18.90 -4.76 -2.96
C ALA A 280 17.95 -4.76 -1.76
N GLY A 281 17.21 -5.84 -1.63
CA GLY A 281 16.30 -6.07 -0.53
C GLY A 281 16.35 -7.52 -0.05
N TYR A 282 15.97 -7.69 1.20
CA TYR A 282 15.78 -8.99 1.81
C TYR A 282 14.57 -8.94 2.74
N HIS A 283 13.73 -9.96 2.66
CA HIS A 283 12.71 -10.13 3.67
C HIS A 283 12.62 -11.58 4.15
N LYS A 284 12.08 -11.71 5.33
CA LYS A 284 11.64 -12.95 5.95
C LYS A 284 10.18 -12.76 6.38
N ALA A 285 9.32 -13.66 5.94
CA ALA A 285 7.95 -13.80 6.40
C ALA A 285 7.78 -15.16 7.06
N LYS A 286 7.03 -15.21 8.15
CA LYS A 286 6.73 -16.41 8.92
C LYS A 286 5.26 -16.42 9.28
N ALA A 287 4.64 -17.59 9.23
CA ALA A 287 3.32 -17.83 9.79
C ALA A 287 3.34 -19.16 10.54
N GLU A 288 2.69 -19.22 11.71
CA GLU A 288 2.68 -20.41 12.57
C GLU A 288 1.33 -20.58 13.29
N ASP A 289 0.94 -21.81 13.48
CA ASP A 289 -0.15 -22.25 14.34
C ASP A 289 0.28 -23.46 15.19
N SER A 290 -0.66 -24.13 15.88
CA SER A 290 -0.38 -25.32 16.69
C SER A 290 0.02 -26.56 15.87
N GLU A 291 -0.21 -26.58 14.57
CA GLU A 291 0.05 -27.71 13.67
C GLU A 291 1.37 -27.57 12.91
N GLY A 292 1.89 -26.34 12.74
CA GLY A 292 3.14 -26.14 12.03
C GLY A 292 3.55 -24.68 11.81
N GLU A 293 4.62 -24.53 11.04
CA GLU A 293 5.25 -23.25 10.69
C GLU A 293 5.55 -23.22 9.20
N ILE A 294 5.24 -22.07 8.57
CA ILE A 294 5.64 -21.76 7.19
C ILE A 294 6.56 -20.56 7.25
N GLU A 295 7.72 -20.66 6.61
CA GLU A 295 8.69 -19.56 6.52
C GLU A 295 9.11 -19.33 5.07
N GLN A 296 9.13 -18.07 4.66
CA GLN A 296 9.65 -17.65 3.37
C GLN A 296 10.76 -16.62 3.55
N LYS A 297 11.83 -16.76 2.78
CA LYS A 297 12.94 -15.82 2.71
C LYS A 297 13.17 -15.43 1.26
N ILE A 298 13.12 -14.15 0.95
CA ILE A 298 13.39 -13.65 -0.39
C ILE A 298 14.48 -12.59 -0.35
N GLY A 299 15.47 -12.76 -1.21
CA GLY A 299 16.44 -11.72 -1.53
C GLY A 299 16.27 -11.27 -2.96
N GLU A 300 16.26 -9.96 -3.19
CA GLU A 300 16.16 -9.42 -4.55
C GLU A 300 17.23 -8.35 -4.80
N VAL A 301 17.59 -8.20 -6.08
CA VAL A 301 18.36 -7.07 -6.60
C VAL A 301 17.54 -6.43 -7.69
N PHE A 302 17.37 -5.12 -7.62
CA PHE A 302 16.62 -4.36 -8.62
C PHE A 302 17.40 -3.19 -9.15
N THR A 303 17.22 -2.88 -10.42
CA THR A 303 17.87 -1.76 -11.10
C THR A 303 16.90 -1.11 -12.06
N GLY A 304 17.13 0.16 -12.37
CA GLY A 304 16.30 0.86 -13.33
C GLY A 304 16.82 2.24 -13.68
N LEU A 305 16.11 2.87 -14.60
CA LEU A 305 16.32 4.22 -15.09
C LEU A 305 15.03 5.01 -14.96
N THR A 306 15.14 6.21 -14.44
CA THR A 306 14.05 7.19 -14.42
C THR A 306 14.39 8.35 -15.35
N HIS A 307 13.43 8.74 -16.20
CA HIS A 307 13.58 9.91 -17.07
C HIS A 307 12.30 10.76 -17.04
N ALA A 308 12.43 12.05 -16.78
CA ALA A 308 11.36 13.03 -16.85
C ALA A 308 11.43 13.85 -18.14
N PHE A 309 10.35 13.97 -18.86
CA PHE A 309 10.23 14.70 -20.11
C PHE A 309 9.88 16.17 -19.92
#